data_8c453adfd74a3e0f37217eff778982ec
#
_entry.id   8c453adfd74a3e0f37217eff778982ec
#
_cell.length_a   1.000
_cell.length_b   1.000
_cell.length_c   1.000
_cell.angle_alpha   90.00
_cell.angle_beta   90.00
_cell.angle_gamma   90.00
#
_symmetry.space_group_name_H-M   'P 1'
#
loop_
_entity.id
_entity.type
_entity.pdbx_description
1 polymer ?
#
loop_
_entity_poly.entity_id
_entity_poly.type
_entity_poly.pdbx_seq_one_letter_code
_entity_poly.pdbx_strand_id
1 'polypeptide(L)'
;MIITQHAIIPRGAFARSAVQCSTVSRHHPPHYQRFYRALGQRVKQLRKKKGYTQEDMISFGFGLRHWQQIEGGHPINISTLLRICETFDLRAWQIIRGLDDGFPRSQPHNINPRTR
;
A
#
# COMPACT_ATOMS: atom_id res chain seq x y z
N MET A 1 -15.78 -16.89 -38.91
CA MET A 1 -15.47 -17.21 -38.54
C MET A 1 -14.30 -17.04 -37.95
N ILE A 2 -13.76 -17.27 -38.19
CA ILE A 2 -12.64 -17.21 -37.84
C ILE A 2 -12.28 -16.11 -37.12
N ILE A 3 -12.52 -15.24 -37.54
CA ILE A 3 -12.23 -14.13 -37.02
C ILE A 3 -12.48 -14.06 -35.71
N THR A 4 -13.52 -14.38 -35.54
CA THR A 4 -13.91 -14.30 -34.30
C THR A 4 -13.00 -14.62 -33.38
N GLN A 5 -12.64 -15.61 -33.44
CA GLN A 5 -11.90 -16.04 -32.52
C GLN A 5 -10.94 -15.18 -32.16
N HIS A 6 -10.50 -14.68 -32.95
CA HIS A 6 -9.44 -13.98 -32.64
C HIS A 6 -9.75 -13.00 -31.71
N ALA A 7 -10.80 -12.67 -31.74
CA ALA A 7 -11.12 -11.65 -30.91
C ALA A 7 -10.76 -12.10 -29.63
N ILE A 8 -11.08 -13.17 -29.35
CA ILE A 8 -10.84 -13.71 -28.20
C ILE A 8 -9.56 -13.54 -27.76
N ILE A 9 -8.73 -13.89 -28.44
CA ILE A 9 -7.47 -13.81 -28.08
C ILE A 9 -7.12 -12.66 -27.38
N PRO A 10 -7.35 -11.63 -27.89
CA PRO A 10 -6.88 -10.46 -27.34
C PRO A 10 -7.23 -10.35 -25.95
N ARG A 11 -8.38 -10.73 -25.70
CA ARG A 11 -8.78 -10.51 -24.47
C ARG A 11 -8.00 -11.14 -23.55
N GLY A 12 -7.70 -12.20 -23.78
CA GLY A 12 -7.00 -12.88 -22.81
C GLY A 12 -5.78 -12.08 -22.64
N ALA A 13 -5.38 -11.55 -23.67
CA ALA A 13 -4.18 -10.85 -23.62
C ALA A 13 -4.26 -9.75 -22.68
N PHE A 14 -5.35 -9.13 -22.59
CA PHE A 14 -5.41 -8.07 -21.76
C PHE A 14 -5.28 -8.42 -20.40
N ALA A 15 -5.83 -9.40 -20.05
CA ALA A 15 -5.77 -9.81 -18.72
C ALA A 15 -4.34 -9.83 -18.38
N ARG A 16 -3.56 -10.22 -19.28
CA ARG A 16 -2.25 -10.27 -18.99
C ARG A 16 -1.67 -9.02 -18.68
N SER A 17 -2.06 -8.03 -19.27
CA SER A 17 -1.42 -6.81 -19.00
C SER A 17 -1.56 -6.51 -17.58
N ALA A 18 -2.67 -6.81 -17.06
CA ALA A 18 -2.89 -6.52 -15.69
C ALA A 18 -1.87 -7.25 -14.87
N VAL A 19 -1.57 -8.40 -15.26
CA VAL A 19 -0.64 -9.17 -14.55
C VAL A 19 0.67 -8.48 -14.54
N GLN A 20 1.03 -7.85 -15.58
CA GLN A 20 2.27 -7.22 -15.59
C GLN A 20 2.33 -6.11 -14.63
N CYS A 21 1.29 -5.43 -14.43
CA CYS A 21 1.30 -4.36 -13.49
C CYS A 21 1.59 -4.91 -12.13
N SER A 22 1.04 -6.04 -11.85
CA SER A 22 1.30 -6.56 -10.54
C SER A 22 2.73 -6.94 -10.43
N THR A 23 3.34 -7.35 -11.48
CA THR A 23 4.70 -7.72 -11.42
C THR A 23 5.53 -6.53 -11.07
N VAL A 24 5.20 -5.40 -11.61
CA VAL A 24 5.95 -4.23 -11.33
C VAL A 24 5.85 -3.89 -9.87
N SER A 25 4.70 -4.01 -9.31
CA SER A 25 4.56 -3.63 -7.94
C SER A 25 5.34 -4.54 -7.02
N ARG A 26 5.75 -5.69 -7.48
CA ARG A 26 6.49 -6.53 -6.60
C ARG A 26 7.90 -6.11 -6.44
N HIS A 27 8.36 -5.19 -7.21
CA HIS A 27 9.74 -4.77 -7.13
C HIS A 27 9.92 -3.54 -6.27
N HIS A 28 9.22 -3.44 -5.17
CA HIS A 28 9.45 -2.36 -4.26
C HIS A 28 10.81 -2.49 -3.62
N PRO A 29 11.52 -1.41 -3.48
CA PRO A 29 12.81 -1.45 -2.80
C PRO A 29 12.65 -1.96 -1.37
N PRO A 30 13.68 -2.55 -0.80
CA PRO A 30 13.59 -3.09 0.55
C PRO A 30 13.16 -2.08 1.60
N HIS A 31 13.52 -0.82 1.45
CA HIS A 31 13.12 0.17 2.44
C HIS A 31 11.61 0.44 2.38
N TYR A 32 10.96 0.24 1.22
CA TYR A 32 9.52 0.37 1.14
C TYR A 32 8.90 -0.80 1.89
N GLN A 33 9.47 -2.00 1.77
CA GLN A 33 8.93 -3.15 2.47
C GLN A 33 9.04 -2.95 3.97
N ARG A 34 10.16 -2.38 4.42
CA ARG A 34 10.31 -2.11 5.84
C ARG A 34 9.27 -1.10 6.31
N PHE A 35 8.99 -0.09 5.48
CA PHE A 35 8.00 0.92 5.80
C PHE A 35 6.63 0.27 5.97
N TYR A 36 6.21 -0.56 5.01
CA TYR A 36 4.89 -1.18 5.09
C TYR A 36 4.81 -2.14 6.27
N ARG A 37 5.89 -2.82 6.57
CA ARG A 37 5.88 -3.73 7.68
C ARG A 37 5.75 -2.96 8.99
N ALA A 38 6.47 -1.86 9.11
CA ALA A 38 6.39 -1.02 10.31
C ALA A 38 5.02 -0.36 10.41
N LEU A 39 4.44 0.03 9.28
CA LEU A 39 3.11 0.61 9.26
C LEU A 39 2.10 -0.43 9.75
N GLY A 40 2.19 -1.66 9.26
CA GLY A 40 1.29 -2.72 9.68
C GLY A 40 1.37 -2.98 11.16
N GLN A 41 2.59 -2.95 11.73
CA GLN A 41 2.77 -3.16 13.15
C GLN A 41 2.14 -2.00 13.93
N ARG A 42 2.30 -0.80 13.45
CA ARG A 42 1.72 0.36 14.13
C ARG A 42 0.19 0.32 14.10
N VAL A 43 -0.37 -0.08 12.97
CA VAL A 43 -1.81 -0.19 12.83
C VAL A 43 -2.33 -1.29 13.76
N LYS A 44 -1.57 -2.38 13.89
CA LYS A 44 -1.97 -3.47 14.77
C LYS A 44 -1.94 -2.99 16.22
N GLN A 45 -0.94 -2.21 16.59
CA GLN A 45 -0.85 -1.67 17.94
C GLN A 45 -2.00 -0.73 18.23
N LEU A 46 -2.38 0.09 17.25
CA LEU A 46 -3.50 1.00 17.44
C LEU A 46 -4.80 0.22 17.65
N ARG A 47 -4.99 -0.84 16.89
CA ARG A 47 -6.18 -1.67 17.03
C ARG A 47 -6.23 -2.28 18.42
N LYS A 48 -5.10 -2.87 18.85
CA LYS A 48 -5.08 -3.51 20.16
C LYS A 48 -5.26 -2.52 21.29
N LYS A 49 -4.74 -1.32 21.10
CA LYS A 49 -4.86 -0.30 22.13
C LYS A 49 -6.30 0.10 22.30
N LYS A 50 -7.11 0.03 21.25
CA LYS A 50 -8.52 0.33 21.34
C LYS A 50 -9.32 -0.88 21.79
N GLY A 51 -8.69 -2.02 21.93
CA GLY A 51 -9.39 -3.22 22.36
C GLY A 51 -10.14 -3.95 21.25
N TYR A 52 -9.85 -3.63 20.00
CA TYR A 52 -10.56 -4.26 18.90
C TYR A 52 -9.86 -5.52 18.43
N THR A 53 -10.66 -6.50 18.00
CA THR A 53 -10.10 -7.67 17.34
C THR A 53 -10.01 -7.37 15.85
N GLN A 54 -9.39 -8.25 15.08
CA GLN A 54 -9.35 -8.06 13.64
C GLN A 54 -10.74 -8.14 13.05
N GLU A 55 -11.58 -8.98 13.63
CA GLU A 55 -12.98 -9.13 13.17
C GLU A 55 -13.76 -7.84 13.42
N ASP A 56 -13.44 -7.13 14.47
CA ASP A 56 -14.15 -5.89 14.75
C ASP A 56 -13.93 -4.86 13.65
N MET A 57 -12.84 -4.99 12.91
CA MET A 57 -12.56 -4.05 11.85
C MET A 57 -13.55 -4.15 10.70
N ILE A 58 -14.29 -5.25 10.63
CA ILE A 58 -15.30 -5.41 9.60
C ILE A 58 -16.39 -4.36 9.78
N SER A 59 -16.70 -4.03 11.02
CA SER A 59 -17.76 -3.05 11.28
C SER A 59 -17.33 -1.65 10.86
N PHE A 60 -16.06 -1.42 10.64
CA PHE A 60 -15.59 -0.14 10.16
C PHE A 60 -15.40 -0.17 8.64
N GLY A 61 -15.86 -1.22 7.99
CA GLY A 61 -15.83 -1.30 6.56
C GLY A 61 -14.60 -1.95 5.94
N PHE A 62 -13.78 -2.61 6.73
CA PHE A 62 -12.61 -3.29 6.19
C PHE A 62 -12.91 -4.77 6.04
N GLY A 63 -12.49 -5.38 4.93
CA GLY A 63 -12.60 -6.84 4.82
C GLY A 63 -11.60 -7.48 5.75
N LEU A 64 -11.94 -8.59 6.35
CA LEU A 64 -11.06 -9.25 7.29
C LEU A 64 -9.72 -9.58 6.66
N ARG A 65 -9.74 -10.19 5.48
CA ARG A 65 -8.52 -10.55 4.82
C ARG A 65 -7.69 -9.33 4.48
N HIS A 66 -8.35 -8.28 4.03
CA HIS A 66 -7.65 -7.05 3.69
C HIS A 66 -7.00 -6.46 4.95
N TRP A 67 -7.70 -6.50 6.08
CA TRP A 67 -7.14 -5.99 7.31
C TRP A 67 -5.92 -6.80 7.73
N GLN A 68 -6.00 -8.13 7.61
CA GLN A 68 -4.89 -8.99 7.93
C GLN A 68 -3.69 -8.68 7.06
N GLN A 69 -3.91 -8.36 5.79
CA GLN A 69 -2.83 -8.01 4.89
C GLN A 69 -2.20 -6.68 5.31
N ILE A 70 -3.00 -5.72 5.73
CA ILE A 70 -2.47 -4.44 6.17
C ILE A 70 -1.55 -4.66 7.37
N GLU A 71 -2.00 -5.43 8.35
CA GLU A 71 -1.18 -5.69 9.52
C GLU A 71 0.03 -6.55 9.19
N GLY A 72 -0.04 -7.31 8.14
CA GLY A 72 1.07 -8.13 7.69
C GLY A 72 2.12 -7.41 6.88
N GLY A 73 1.92 -6.14 6.60
CA GLY A 73 2.93 -5.37 5.88
C GLY A 73 2.74 -5.30 4.39
N HIS A 74 1.56 -5.60 3.88
CA HIS A 74 1.32 -5.44 2.47
C HIS A 74 1.12 -3.96 2.14
N PRO A 75 1.48 -3.55 0.94
CA PRO A 75 1.29 -2.16 0.55
C PRO A 75 -0.16 -1.76 0.55
N ILE A 76 -0.44 -0.53 0.91
CA ILE A 76 -1.79 0.01 0.89
C ILE A 76 -1.77 1.30 0.11
N ASN A 77 -2.92 1.70 -0.36
CA ASN A 77 -3.02 2.97 -1.05
C ASN A 77 -3.41 4.06 -0.06
N ILE A 78 -3.37 5.27 -0.52
CA ILE A 78 -3.64 6.42 0.34
C ILE A 78 -5.09 6.42 0.86
N SER A 79 -6.03 6.00 0.04
CA SER A 79 -7.40 6.01 0.50
C SER A 79 -7.60 5.00 1.65
N THR A 80 -6.91 3.88 1.61
CA THR A 80 -6.97 2.94 2.71
C THR A 80 -6.34 3.56 3.96
N LEU A 81 -5.22 4.27 3.80
CA LEU A 81 -4.59 4.94 4.91
C LEU A 81 -5.54 5.96 5.54
N LEU A 82 -6.24 6.73 4.72
CA LEU A 82 -7.15 7.74 5.23
C LEU A 82 -8.33 7.10 5.97
N ARG A 83 -8.79 5.96 5.49
CA ARG A 83 -9.86 5.24 6.21
C ARG A 83 -9.37 4.75 7.57
N ILE A 84 -8.13 4.31 7.64
CA ILE A 84 -7.56 3.89 8.91
C ILE A 84 -7.50 5.10 9.85
N CYS A 85 -7.09 6.24 9.32
CA CYS A 85 -7.00 7.46 10.11
C CYS A 85 -8.38 7.83 10.67
N GLU A 86 -9.40 7.73 9.86
CA GLU A 86 -10.75 8.04 10.31
C GLU A 86 -11.22 7.07 11.39
N THR A 87 -10.88 5.80 11.22
CA THR A 87 -11.30 4.79 12.17
C THR A 87 -10.69 5.02 13.55
N PHE A 88 -9.43 5.44 13.59
CA PHE A 88 -8.74 5.65 14.85
C PHE A 88 -8.67 7.11 15.26
N ASP A 89 -9.33 7.98 14.51
CA ASP A 89 -9.37 9.42 14.81
C ASP A 89 -7.96 9.98 14.92
N LEU A 90 -7.15 9.71 13.93
CA LEU A 90 -5.79 10.20 13.87
C LEU A 90 -5.54 10.91 12.56
N ARG A 91 -4.51 11.72 12.54
CA ARG A 91 -4.11 12.35 11.31
C ARG A 91 -3.10 11.46 10.63
N ALA A 92 -3.03 11.53 9.31
CA ALA A 92 -2.14 10.67 8.55
C ALA A 92 -0.71 10.75 9.04
N TRP A 93 -0.23 11.95 9.35
CA TRP A 93 1.14 12.10 9.79
C TRP A 93 1.40 11.38 11.11
N GLN A 94 0.38 11.26 11.93
CA GLN A 94 0.55 10.59 13.21
C GLN A 94 0.77 9.10 13.00
N ILE A 95 0.14 8.54 11.99
CA ILE A 95 0.30 7.12 11.73
C ILE A 95 1.63 6.83 11.07
N ILE A 96 2.09 7.69 10.16
CA ILE A 96 3.29 7.38 9.41
C ILE A 96 4.56 8.02 9.97
N ARG A 97 4.44 8.81 11.01
CA ARG A 97 5.57 9.51 11.52
C ARG A 97 6.71 8.60 11.90
N GLY A 98 7.88 8.89 11.42
CA GLY A 98 9.07 8.13 11.74
C GLY A 98 9.21 6.79 11.00
N LEU A 99 8.23 6.40 10.22
CA LEU A 99 8.33 5.12 9.53
C LEU A 99 9.29 5.20 8.34
N ASP A 100 9.58 6.38 7.88
CA ASP A 100 10.49 6.55 6.76
C ASP A 100 11.91 6.84 7.19
N ASP A 101 12.22 6.63 8.45
CA ASP A 101 13.57 6.82 8.92
C ASP A 101 14.42 5.78 8.20
N GLY A 102 15.52 6.17 7.72
CA GLY A 102 16.37 5.25 6.99
C GLY A 102 16.12 5.21 5.49
N PHE A 103 15.12 5.96 4.99
CA PHE A 103 14.93 6.03 3.55
C PHE A 103 16.10 6.83 2.98
N PRO A 104 16.62 6.39 1.87
CA PRO A 104 17.69 7.13 1.23
C PRO A 104 17.13 8.46 0.76
N ARG A 105 17.74 9.53 1.14
CA ARG A 105 17.28 10.84 0.70
C ARG A 105 17.98 11.18 -0.59
N SER A 106 17.24 11.69 -1.51
CA SER A 106 17.85 12.08 -2.75
C SER A 106 18.74 13.23 -2.44
N GLN A 107 19.94 13.15 -2.83
CA GLN A 107 20.82 14.26 -2.68
C GLN A 107 20.28 15.31 -3.59
N PRO A 108 20.27 16.48 -3.17
CA PRO A 108 19.80 17.54 -3.99
C PRO A 108 20.80 17.62 -5.05
N HIS A 109 20.76 16.82 -6.06
CA HIS A 109 21.66 16.84 -7.03
C HIS A 109 21.97 18.12 -7.40
N ASN A 110 22.90 18.52 -6.89
CA ASN A 110 23.45 19.50 -7.57
C ASN A 110 22.56 20.25 -8.45
N ILE A 111 21.59 20.77 -7.98
CA ILE A 111 20.81 21.54 -8.73
C ILE A 111 21.63 22.72 -8.77
N ASN A 112 22.57 22.76 -9.57
CA ASN A 112 23.43 23.81 -9.62
C ASN A 112 22.66 25.03 -9.90
N PRO A 113 22.63 25.88 -9.05
CA PRO A 113 21.86 27.06 -9.17
C PRO A 113 22.21 27.83 -10.36
N ARG A 114 23.37 27.73 -10.81
CA ARG A 114 23.74 28.46 -11.85
C ARG A 114 23.28 27.92 -12.99
N THR A 115 22.86 26.85 -13.01
CA THR A 115 22.49 26.29 -14.19
C THR A 115 21.15 26.78 -14.43
N ARG A 116 20.70 27.64 -13.79
CA ARG A 116 19.49 28.04 -14.04
C ARG A 116 19.43 29.02 -14.77
#